data_e9f2b5713f80bbb3126d30d95dc2692d
#
_entry.id   e9f2b5713f80bbb3126d30d95dc2692d
#
_cell.length_a   1.000
_cell.length_b   1.000
_cell.length_c   1.000
_cell.angle_alpha   90.00
_cell.angle_beta   90.00
_cell.angle_gamma   90.00
#
_symmetry.space_group_name_H-M   'P 1'
#
loop_
_entity.id
_entity.type
_entity.pdbx_description
1 polymer ?
#
loop_
_entity_poly.entity_id
_entity_poly.type
_entity_poly.pdbx_seq_one_letter_code
_entity_poly.pdbx_strand_id
1 'polypeptide(L)'
;MKKTFNHLAKIITAFFLFTIFMIFSAFWYFSSGLPDYKKLANYEPPVSSRVYGDSGELIAEYAIQKRLFIPIESIPDVVINSFLSAEDKNFFAHPGVDAKGITRALIKNIENIIQGKRLEGASTITQQVAKNFLLTSEVSLRRKIKEAILAFRIEKSYSKKRILELYLNEIYLGQGTYGVASASLEYFDKSVKELNYKDCLLYTSPSPRDNR
;
A
#
# COMPACT_ATOMS: atom_id res chain seq x y z
N MET A 1 2.11 22.80 -49.32
CA MET A 1 1.75 22.96 -47.91
C MET A 1 0.59 22.06 -47.45
N LYS A 2 -0.62 22.04 -48.03
CA LYS A 2 -1.73 21.19 -47.59
C LYS A 2 -1.43 19.66 -47.63
N LYS A 3 -0.72 19.15 -48.65
CA LYS A 3 -0.37 17.73 -48.75
C LYS A 3 0.62 17.29 -47.66
N THR A 4 1.63 18.08 -47.36
CA THR A 4 2.63 17.81 -46.30
C THR A 4 1.99 17.84 -44.91
N PHE A 5 1.08 18.76 -44.65
CA PHE A 5 0.31 18.84 -43.42
C PHE A 5 -0.57 17.60 -43.23
N ASN A 6 -1.27 17.12 -44.29
CA ASN A 6 -2.07 15.91 -44.23
C ASN A 6 -1.23 14.63 -43.98
N HIS A 7 -0.01 14.56 -44.53
CA HIS A 7 0.89 13.44 -44.27
C HIS A 7 1.39 13.45 -42.79
N LEU A 8 1.77 14.64 -42.30
CA LEU A 8 2.18 14.78 -40.92
C LEU A 8 1.04 14.41 -39.93
N ALA A 9 -0.17 14.89 -40.20
CA ALA A 9 -1.35 14.52 -39.38
C ALA A 9 -1.61 13.00 -39.36
N LYS A 10 -1.51 12.32 -40.51
CA LYS A 10 -1.65 10.85 -40.58
C LYS A 10 -0.57 10.13 -39.79
N ILE A 11 0.67 10.56 -39.83
CA ILE A 11 1.79 9.98 -39.06
C ILE A 11 1.53 10.14 -37.55
N ILE A 12 1.12 11.35 -37.12
CA ILE A 12 0.80 11.61 -35.70
C ILE A 12 -0.37 10.71 -35.24
N THR A 13 -1.43 10.61 -36.07
CA THR A 13 -2.58 9.76 -35.75
C THR A 13 -2.18 8.29 -35.68
N ALA A 14 -1.37 7.80 -36.63
CA ALA A 14 -0.90 6.41 -36.64
C ALA A 14 -0.02 6.13 -35.39
N PHE A 15 0.88 7.05 -35.04
CA PHE A 15 1.70 6.94 -33.83
C PHE A 15 0.83 6.89 -32.56
N PHE A 16 -0.17 7.75 -32.49
CA PHE A 16 -1.10 7.78 -31.34
C PHE A 16 -1.89 6.46 -31.23
N LEU A 17 -2.44 5.95 -32.33
CA LEU A 17 -3.15 4.67 -32.34
C LEU A 17 -2.23 3.50 -31.99
N PHE A 18 -1.00 3.50 -32.48
CA PHE A 18 0.00 2.50 -32.12
C PHE A 18 0.34 2.54 -30.63
N THR A 19 0.49 3.72 -30.06
CA THR A 19 0.75 3.90 -28.63
C THR A 19 -0.42 3.36 -27.78
N ILE A 20 -1.66 3.66 -28.18
CA ILE A 20 -2.86 3.12 -27.50
C ILE A 20 -2.89 1.59 -27.59
N PHE A 21 -2.61 1.04 -28.76
CA PHE A 21 -2.56 -0.41 -28.96
C PHE A 21 -1.49 -1.06 -28.09
N MET A 22 -0.30 -0.48 -27.99
CA MET A 22 0.78 -0.96 -27.13
C MET A 22 0.39 -0.92 -25.64
N ILE A 23 -0.24 0.17 -25.19
CA ILE A 23 -0.72 0.29 -23.81
C ILE A 23 -1.78 -0.78 -23.51
N PHE A 24 -2.74 -0.98 -24.44
CA PHE A 24 -3.79 -1.98 -24.27
C PHE A 24 -3.24 -3.41 -24.27
N SER A 25 -2.30 -3.71 -25.16
CA SER A 25 -1.61 -5.01 -25.22
C SER A 25 -0.80 -5.28 -23.97
N ALA A 26 -0.08 -4.30 -23.47
CA ALA A 26 0.65 -4.39 -22.21
C ALA A 26 -0.31 -4.61 -21.03
N PHE A 27 -1.41 -3.85 -20.95
CA PHE A 27 -2.44 -4.06 -19.93
C PHE A 27 -3.03 -5.47 -19.98
N TRP A 28 -3.37 -5.96 -21.19
CA TRP A 28 -3.87 -7.33 -21.39
C TRP A 28 -2.86 -8.37 -20.90
N TYR A 29 -1.60 -8.25 -21.32
CA TYR A 29 -0.52 -9.16 -20.94
C TYR A 29 -0.30 -9.21 -19.42
N PHE A 30 -0.23 -8.05 -18.75
CA PHE A 30 -0.03 -7.99 -17.32
C PHE A 30 -1.28 -8.28 -16.50
N SER A 31 -2.47 -8.12 -17.07
CA SER A 31 -3.74 -8.45 -16.44
C SER A 31 -4.00 -9.96 -16.41
N SER A 32 -3.36 -10.70 -17.33
CA SER A 32 -3.39 -12.16 -17.41
C SER A 32 -2.57 -12.75 -16.25
N GLY A 33 -3.17 -13.69 -15.49
CA GLY A 33 -2.48 -14.35 -14.36
C GLY A 33 -2.34 -13.49 -13.09
N LEU A 34 -3.20 -12.48 -12.91
CA LEU A 34 -3.29 -11.77 -11.64
C LEU A 34 -4.00 -12.63 -10.60
N PRO A 35 -3.57 -12.55 -9.32
CA PRO A 35 -4.25 -13.20 -8.22
C PRO A 35 -5.70 -12.73 -8.07
N ASP A 36 -6.53 -13.58 -7.50
CA ASP A 36 -7.93 -13.23 -7.22
C ASP A 36 -8.01 -12.29 -6.02
N TYR A 37 -8.32 -11.03 -6.29
CA TYR A 37 -8.50 -9.99 -5.28
C TYR A 37 -9.77 -10.16 -4.43
N LYS A 38 -10.72 -11.01 -4.86
CA LYS A 38 -11.94 -11.31 -4.09
C LYS A 38 -11.64 -12.02 -2.78
N LYS A 39 -10.47 -12.64 -2.66
CA LYS A 39 -10.00 -13.22 -1.39
C LYS A 39 -9.89 -12.20 -0.26
N LEU A 40 -9.77 -10.91 -0.58
CA LEU A 40 -9.75 -9.84 0.43
C LEU A 40 -11.10 -9.61 1.13
N ALA A 41 -12.21 -10.11 0.54
CA ALA A 41 -13.54 -10.00 1.17
C ALA A 41 -13.62 -10.79 2.48
N ASN A 42 -13.09 -12.02 2.43
CA ASN A 42 -13.13 -12.97 3.54
C ASN A 42 -11.73 -13.16 4.15
N TYR A 43 -10.95 -12.07 4.19
CA TYR A 43 -9.64 -12.14 4.81
C TYR A 43 -9.80 -12.29 6.32
N GLU A 44 -9.35 -13.43 6.82
CA GLU A 44 -9.17 -13.71 8.23
C GLU A 44 -7.66 -13.72 8.51
N PRO A 45 -7.16 -12.83 9.39
CA PRO A 45 -5.74 -12.83 9.72
C PRO A 45 -5.35 -14.13 10.41
N PRO A 46 -4.12 -14.63 10.20
CA PRO A 46 -3.61 -15.75 10.96
C PRO A 46 -3.59 -15.38 12.45
N VAL A 47 -4.28 -16.18 13.25
CA VAL A 47 -4.38 -15.97 14.70
C VAL A 47 -3.21 -16.60 15.42
N SER A 48 -2.75 -15.97 16.51
CA SER A 48 -1.81 -16.58 17.45
C SER A 48 -2.55 -17.60 18.34
N SER A 49 -1.90 -18.74 18.60
CA SER A 49 -2.40 -19.68 19.59
C SER A 49 -1.88 -19.28 20.96
N ARG A 50 -2.80 -18.99 21.90
CA ARG A 50 -2.47 -18.62 23.26
C ARG A 50 -2.86 -19.77 24.21
N VAL A 51 -1.93 -20.15 25.06
CA VAL A 51 -2.14 -21.19 26.09
C VAL A 51 -2.22 -20.49 27.43
N TYR A 52 -3.31 -20.72 28.13
CA TYR A 52 -3.56 -20.16 29.46
C TYR A 52 -3.49 -21.25 30.52
N GLY A 53 -3.01 -20.89 31.70
CA GLY A 53 -3.07 -21.74 32.89
C GLY A 53 -4.48 -21.85 33.45
N ASP A 54 -4.64 -22.74 34.45
CA ASP A 54 -5.90 -22.94 35.12
C ASP A 54 -6.41 -21.69 35.86
N SER A 55 -5.51 -20.83 36.30
CA SER A 55 -5.78 -19.52 36.91
C SER A 55 -5.99 -18.38 35.91
N GLY A 56 -5.93 -18.67 34.59
CA GLY A 56 -6.12 -17.67 33.52
C GLY A 56 -4.87 -16.89 33.17
N GLU A 57 -3.70 -17.20 33.74
CA GLU A 57 -2.43 -16.60 33.31
C GLU A 57 -2.00 -17.12 31.95
N LEU A 58 -1.42 -16.22 31.12
CA LEU A 58 -0.84 -16.58 29.84
C LEU A 58 0.47 -17.35 30.04
N ILE A 59 0.46 -18.68 29.78
CA ILE A 59 1.64 -19.53 29.89
C ILE A 59 2.53 -19.42 28.66
N ALA A 60 1.93 -19.42 27.46
CA ALA A 60 2.66 -19.37 26.21
C ALA A 60 1.82 -18.75 25.08
N GLU A 61 2.49 -18.02 24.19
CA GLU A 61 1.92 -17.56 22.94
C GLU A 61 2.75 -18.13 21.78
N TYR A 62 2.11 -18.95 20.95
CA TYR A 62 2.70 -19.52 19.74
C TYR A 62 2.23 -18.69 18.56
N ALA A 63 3.05 -17.73 18.14
CA ALA A 63 2.81 -16.91 16.98
C ALA A 63 4.10 -16.78 16.15
N ILE A 64 4.04 -17.15 14.88
CA ILE A 64 5.09 -16.81 13.92
C ILE A 64 5.09 -15.30 13.65
N GLN A 65 3.91 -14.67 13.78
CA GLN A 65 3.69 -13.24 13.57
C GLN A 65 2.74 -12.73 14.64
N LYS A 66 3.10 -11.64 15.29
CA LYS A 66 2.21 -10.95 16.23
C LYS A 66 1.17 -10.17 15.45
N ARG A 67 -0.07 -10.64 15.43
CA ARG A 67 -1.21 -10.03 14.74
C ARG A 67 -2.40 -9.92 15.66
N LEU A 68 -2.99 -8.75 15.69
CA LEU A 68 -4.25 -8.48 16.38
C LEU A 68 -5.13 -7.67 15.43
N PHE A 69 -6.19 -8.31 14.92
CA PHE A 69 -7.13 -7.64 14.03
C PHE A 69 -8.08 -6.74 14.83
N ILE A 70 -8.26 -5.52 14.37
CA ILE A 70 -9.24 -4.58 14.90
C ILE A 70 -10.06 -3.96 13.77
N PRO A 71 -11.39 -3.81 13.94
CA PRO A 71 -12.24 -3.11 12.98
C PRO A 71 -11.82 -1.64 12.83
N ILE A 72 -12.05 -1.07 11.65
CA ILE A 72 -11.66 0.33 11.37
C ILE A 72 -12.33 1.33 12.33
N GLU A 73 -13.53 1.03 12.78
CA GLU A 73 -14.30 1.84 13.73
C GLU A 73 -13.65 1.88 15.13
N SER A 74 -12.79 0.93 15.42
CA SER A 74 -12.05 0.85 16.69
C SER A 74 -10.68 1.55 16.63
N ILE A 75 -10.26 2.01 15.45
CA ILE A 75 -8.99 2.72 15.26
C ILE A 75 -9.24 4.22 15.38
N PRO A 76 -8.59 4.92 16.30
CA PRO A 76 -8.75 6.36 16.46
C PRO A 76 -8.34 7.15 15.20
N ASP A 77 -9.04 8.25 14.93
CA ASP A 77 -8.73 9.14 13.80
C ASP A 77 -7.29 9.67 13.82
N VAL A 78 -6.71 9.84 15.00
CA VAL A 78 -5.31 10.27 15.13
C VAL A 78 -4.35 9.27 14.48
N VAL A 79 -4.60 7.97 14.65
CA VAL A 79 -3.79 6.91 14.04
C VAL A 79 -4.02 6.90 12.52
N ILE A 80 -5.29 6.87 12.09
CA ILE A 80 -5.67 6.88 10.68
C ILE A 80 -5.02 8.07 9.95
N ASN A 81 -5.19 9.27 10.48
CA ASN A 81 -4.68 10.50 9.86
C ASN A 81 -3.15 10.55 9.83
N SER A 82 -2.47 9.96 10.81
CA SER A 82 -1.01 9.87 10.82
C SER A 82 -0.50 9.01 9.66
N PHE A 83 -1.08 7.82 9.46
CA PHE A 83 -0.72 6.97 8.32
C PHE A 83 -1.09 7.58 6.98
N LEU A 84 -2.29 8.16 6.85
CA LEU A 84 -2.70 8.86 5.63
C LEU A 84 -1.75 10.01 5.28
N SER A 85 -1.34 10.79 6.27
CA SER A 85 -0.45 11.94 6.08
C SER A 85 0.95 11.52 5.64
N ALA A 86 1.45 10.40 6.16
CA ALA A 86 2.78 9.90 5.84
C ALA A 86 2.84 9.15 4.51
N GLU A 87 1.84 8.30 4.24
CA GLU A 87 1.90 7.34 3.15
C GLU A 87 1.09 7.77 1.93
N ASP A 88 -0.10 8.35 2.13
CA ASP A 88 -1.04 8.62 1.04
C ASP A 88 -2.03 9.75 1.36
N LYS A 89 -1.56 10.98 1.31
CA LYS A 89 -2.38 12.17 1.66
C LYS A 89 -3.66 12.31 0.83
N ASN A 90 -3.65 11.79 -0.39
CA ASN A 90 -4.75 11.89 -1.34
C ASN A 90 -5.58 10.59 -1.40
N PHE A 91 -5.44 9.69 -0.44
CA PHE A 91 -6.06 8.37 -0.43
C PHE A 91 -7.53 8.37 -0.85
N PHE A 92 -8.32 9.28 -0.31
CA PHE A 92 -9.76 9.37 -0.62
C PHE A 92 -10.08 9.99 -2.00
N ALA A 93 -9.08 10.60 -2.67
CA ALA A 93 -9.31 11.36 -3.90
C ALA A 93 -8.93 10.59 -5.18
N HIS A 94 -8.13 9.53 -5.08
CA HIS A 94 -7.67 8.78 -6.26
C HIS A 94 -8.26 7.35 -6.30
N PRO A 95 -8.36 6.74 -7.50
CA PRO A 95 -8.94 5.40 -7.71
C PRO A 95 -7.87 4.28 -7.60
N GLY A 96 -7.04 4.29 -6.57
CA GLY A 96 -6.03 3.26 -6.30
C GLY A 96 -4.59 3.63 -6.68
N VAL A 97 -4.40 4.54 -7.61
CA VAL A 97 -3.09 5.09 -8.02
C VAL A 97 -3.16 6.60 -8.02
N ASP A 98 -2.27 7.27 -7.31
CA ASP A 98 -2.16 8.74 -7.29
C ASP A 98 -1.23 9.24 -8.40
N ALA A 99 -1.80 9.55 -9.57
CA ALA A 99 -1.05 10.10 -10.70
C ALA A 99 -0.36 11.44 -10.36
N LYS A 100 -1.00 12.29 -9.55
CA LYS A 100 -0.42 13.57 -9.10
C LYS A 100 0.76 13.33 -8.17
N GLY A 101 0.63 12.39 -7.23
CA GLY A 101 1.70 11.98 -6.34
C GLY A 101 2.90 11.39 -7.08
N ILE A 102 2.65 10.53 -8.08
CA ILE A 102 3.70 9.98 -8.94
C ILE A 102 4.44 11.08 -9.68
N THR A 103 3.74 12.02 -10.31
CA THR A 103 4.36 13.14 -11.06
C THR A 103 5.20 13.99 -10.11
N ARG A 104 4.69 14.32 -8.93
CA ARG A 104 5.42 15.07 -7.91
C ARG A 104 6.70 14.34 -7.49
N ALA A 105 6.58 13.05 -7.16
CA ALA A 105 7.71 12.24 -6.75
C ALA A 105 8.77 12.09 -7.84
N LEU A 106 8.36 11.98 -9.12
CA LEU A 106 9.30 11.94 -10.24
C LEU A 106 10.12 13.23 -10.33
N ILE A 107 9.48 14.40 -10.26
CA ILE A 107 10.17 15.69 -10.30
C ILE A 107 11.14 15.81 -9.12
N LYS A 108 10.67 15.48 -7.91
CA LYS A 108 11.49 15.60 -6.70
C LYS A 108 12.62 14.59 -6.65
N ASN A 109 12.42 13.39 -7.21
CA ASN A 109 13.47 12.39 -7.31
C ASN A 109 14.59 12.76 -8.26
N ILE A 110 14.31 13.53 -9.33
CA ILE A 110 15.38 14.10 -10.17
C ILE A 110 16.25 15.05 -9.33
N GLU A 111 15.63 15.93 -8.54
CA GLU A 111 16.36 16.82 -7.63
C GLU A 111 17.14 16.04 -6.56
N ASN A 112 16.50 15.04 -5.94
CA ASN A 112 17.11 14.19 -4.93
C ASN A 112 18.32 13.42 -5.46
N ILE A 113 18.27 12.91 -6.68
CA ILE A 113 19.41 12.23 -7.33
C ILE A 113 20.58 13.19 -7.47
N ILE A 114 20.35 14.43 -7.94
CA ILE A 114 21.39 15.45 -8.10
C ILE A 114 22.01 15.81 -6.74
N GLN A 115 21.20 15.83 -5.68
CA GLN A 115 21.62 16.20 -4.33
C GLN A 115 22.13 15.00 -3.49
N GLY A 116 22.17 13.79 -4.03
CA GLY A 116 22.53 12.57 -3.30
C GLY A 116 21.57 12.22 -2.16
N LYS A 117 20.31 12.67 -2.23
CA LYS A 117 19.28 12.42 -1.24
C LYS A 117 18.50 11.14 -1.57
N ARG A 118 17.82 10.59 -0.55
CA ARG A 118 16.94 9.43 -0.71
C ARG A 118 15.76 9.74 -1.64
N LEU A 119 15.41 8.74 -2.46
CA LEU A 119 14.25 8.85 -3.36
C LEU A 119 12.94 8.79 -2.58
N GLU A 120 11.98 9.62 -2.95
CA GLU A 120 10.62 9.56 -2.42
C GLU A 120 9.81 8.45 -3.08
N GLY A 121 9.10 7.67 -2.27
CA GLY A 121 8.12 6.71 -2.74
C GLY A 121 6.82 7.39 -3.19
N ALA A 122 6.15 6.79 -4.17
CA ALA A 122 4.84 7.25 -4.66
C ALA A 122 3.81 6.12 -4.69
N SER A 123 4.02 5.08 -3.86
CA SER A 123 3.08 3.96 -3.76
C SER A 123 1.92 4.36 -2.86
N THR A 124 0.69 4.10 -3.31
CA THR A 124 -0.52 4.37 -2.53
C THR A 124 -0.77 3.25 -1.50
N ILE A 125 -1.62 3.53 -0.51
CA ILE A 125 -2.10 2.52 0.46
C ILE A 125 -2.72 1.33 -0.27
N THR A 126 -3.54 1.55 -1.29
CA THR A 126 -4.17 0.46 -2.05
C THR A 126 -3.14 -0.39 -2.81
N GLN A 127 -2.07 0.20 -3.34
CA GLN A 127 -0.97 -0.55 -3.94
C GLN A 127 -0.21 -1.37 -2.90
N GLN A 128 -0.04 -0.86 -1.68
CA GLN A 128 0.57 -1.61 -0.58
C GLN A 128 -0.29 -2.79 -0.15
N VAL A 129 -1.62 -2.63 -0.08
CA VAL A 129 -2.56 -3.75 0.14
C VAL A 129 -2.42 -4.80 -0.97
N ALA A 130 -2.44 -4.39 -2.23
CA ALA A 130 -2.26 -5.31 -3.36
C ALA A 130 -0.93 -6.09 -3.27
N LYS A 131 0.15 -5.41 -2.90
CA LYS A 131 1.47 -6.01 -2.70
C LYS A 131 1.47 -7.04 -1.57
N ASN A 132 0.98 -6.66 -0.40
CA ASN A 132 1.12 -7.47 0.81
C ASN A 132 0.24 -8.72 0.81
N PHE A 133 -0.97 -8.61 0.24
CA PHE A 133 -1.93 -9.72 0.24
C PHE A 133 -1.87 -10.61 -0.99
N LEU A 134 -1.48 -10.07 -2.14
CA LEU A 134 -1.72 -10.72 -3.42
C LEU A 134 -0.45 -10.99 -4.23
N LEU A 135 0.68 -10.37 -3.89
CA LEU A 135 1.89 -10.47 -4.68
C LEU A 135 3.07 -11.01 -3.85
N THR A 136 4.09 -11.46 -4.55
CA THR A 136 5.34 -11.93 -3.94
C THR A 136 6.26 -10.76 -3.60
N SER A 137 7.25 -10.99 -2.73
CA SER A 137 8.24 -9.98 -2.31
C SER A 137 9.26 -9.60 -3.39
N GLU A 138 9.20 -10.19 -4.58
CA GLU A 138 10.11 -9.89 -5.69
C GLU A 138 10.10 -8.41 -6.06
N VAL A 139 11.28 -7.80 -6.16
CA VAL A 139 11.41 -6.39 -6.58
C VAL A 139 11.58 -6.34 -8.09
N SER A 140 10.49 -6.08 -8.81
CA SER A 140 10.50 -6.00 -10.28
C SER A 140 9.51 -4.96 -10.80
N LEU A 141 9.82 -4.38 -11.96
CA LEU A 141 8.90 -3.49 -12.67
C LEU A 141 7.58 -4.22 -13.02
N ARG A 142 7.69 -5.50 -13.37
CA ARG A 142 6.52 -6.37 -13.65
C ARG A 142 5.58 -6.42 -12.44
N ARG A 143 6.12 -6.62 -11.24
CA ARG A 143 5.33 -6.57 -10.00
C ARG A 143 4.68 -5.21 -9.81
N LYS A 144 5.40 -4.11 -10.07
CA LYS A 144 4.87 -2.75 -9.89
C LYS A 144 3.69 -2.44 -10.81
N ILE A 145 3.71 -2.94 -12.05
CA ILE A 145 2.58 -2.85 -12.97
C ILE A 145 1.38 -3.67 -12.45
N LYS A 146 1.62 -4.89 -11.97
CA LYS A 146 0.58 -5.73 -11.37
C LYS A 146 -0.04 -5.07 -10.14
N GLU A 147 0.76 -4.45 -9.26
CA GLU A 147 0.27 -3.68 -8.11
C GLU A 147 -0.71 -2.59 -8.55
N ALA A 148 -0.37 -1.82 -9.58
CA ALA A 148 -1.22 -0.75 -10.09
C ALA A 148 -2.55 -1.30 -10.64
N ILE A 149 -2.50 -2.37 -11.44
CA ILE A 149 -3.73 -3.00 -11.99
C ILE A 149 -4.61 -3.56 -10.87
N LEU A 150 -4.01 -4.24 -9.89
CA LEU A 150 -4.74 -4.78 -8.74
C LEU A 150 -5.32 -3.67 -7.88
N ALA A 151 -4.59 -2.57 -7.67
CA ALA A 151 -5.09 -1.42 -6.92
C ALA A 151 -6.38 -0.85 -7.54
N PHE A 152 -6.44 -0.69 -8.87
CA PHE A 152 -7.68 -0.28 -9.55
C PHE A 152 -8.82 -1.29 -9.36
N ARG A 153 -8.53 -2.60 -9.41
CA ARG A 153 -9.55 -3.64 -9.22
C ARG A 153 -10.07 -3.67 -7.77
N ILE A 154 -9.18 -3.52 -6.81
CA ILE A 154 -9.51 -3.46 -5.38
C ILE A 154 -10.41 -2.26 -5.10
N GLU A 155 -10.04 -1.07 -5.57
CA GLU A 155 -10.85 0.16 -5.39
C GLU A 155 -12.24 0.08 -6.03
N LYS A 156 -12.37 -0.68 -7.10
CA LYS A 156 -13.65 -0.91 -7.76
C LYS A 156 -14.57 -1.84 -6.98
N SER A 157 -14.01 -2.67 -6.12
CA SER A 157 -14.72 -3.76 -5.43
C SER A 157 -14.89 -3.52 -3.94
N TYR A 158 -14.04 -2.68 -3.33
CA TYR A 158 -14.04 -2.44 -1.89
C TYR A 158 -14.12 -0.94 -1.59
N SER A 159 -14.79 -0.61 -0.48
CA SER A 159 -14.81 0.78 0.02
C SER A 159 -13.44 1.21 0.51
N LYS A 160 -13.17 2.51 0.47
CA LYS A 160 -11.95 3.12 1.04
C LYS A 160 -11.72 2.72 2.50
N LYS A 161 -12.79 2.66 3.30
CA LYS A 161 -12.72 2.22 4.70
C LYS A 161 -12.22 0.79 4.81
N ARG A 162 -12.73 -0.13 3.99
CA ARG A 162 -12.30 -1.54 4.01
C ARG A 162 -10.84 -1.70 3.57
N ILE A 163 -10.40 -0.95 2.56
CA ILE A 163 -9.01 -0.95 2.10
C ILE A 163 -8.08 -0.45 3.20
N LEU A 164 -8.47 0.62 3.88
CA LEU A 164 -7.69 1.18 4.99
C LEU A 164 -7.65 0.24 6.20
N GLU A 165 -8.75 -0.44 6.49
CA GLU A 165 -8.81 -1.47 7.53
C GLU A 165 -7.83 -2.61 7.25
N LEU A 166 -7.85 -3.14 6.03
CA LEU A 166 -6.90 -4.17 5.60
C LEU A 166 -5.46 -3.68 5.73
N TYR A 167 -5.18 -2.45 5.29
CA TYR A 167 -3.85 -1.86 5.37
C TYR A 167 -3.35 -1.75 6.81
N LEU A 168 -4.14 -1.14 7.70
CA LEU A 168 -3.76 -0.89 9.09
C LEU A 168 -3.63 -2.17 9.93
N ASN A 169 -4.27 -3.26 9.52
CA ASN A 169 -4.14 -4.56 10.15
C ASN A 169 -3.01 -5.42 9.58
N GLU A 170 -2.47 -5.09 8.39
CA GLU A 170 -1.46 -5.92 7.71
C GLU A 170 -0.09 -5.27 7.64
N ILE A 171 0.02 -3.96 7.78
CA ILE A 171 1.31 -3.27 7.65
C ILE A 171 2.33 -3.82 8.65
N TYR A 172 3.54 -4.17 8.15
CA TYR A 172 4.65 -4.57 8.99
C TYR A 172 5.29 -3.34 9.64
N LEU A 173 5.32 -3.31 10.97
CA LEU A 173 5.84 -2.18 11.75
C LEU A 173 7.10 -2.50 12.54
N GLY A 174 7.73 -3.65 12.25
CA GLY A 174 8.98 -4.05 12.90
C GLY A 174 8.76 -5.11 13.99
N GLN A 175 9.85 -5.68 14.51
CA GLN A 175 9.89 -6.68 15.59
C GLN A 175 8.88 -7.85 15.46
N GLY A 176 8.58 -8.27 14.22
CA GLY A 176 7.59 -9.32 13.96
C GLY A 176 6.14 -8.89 14.15
N THR A 177 5.87 -7.58 14.36
CA THR A 177 4.52 -7.05 14.53
C THR A 177 3.90 -6.67 13.20
N TYR A 178 2.66 -7.10 13.02
CA TYR A 178 1.83 -6.75 11.88
C TYR A 178 0.55 -6.07 12.36
N GLY A 179 0.26 -4.93 11.76
CA GLY A 179 -0.86 -4.07 12.09
C GLY A 179 -0.65 -3.18 13.31
N VAL A 180 -1.42 -2.09 13.33
CA VAL A 180 -1.29 -1.02 14.33
C VAL A 180 -1.62 -1.47 15.75
N ALA A 181 -2.52 -2.45 15.92
CA ALA A 181 -2.91 -2.94 17.23
C ALA A 181 -1.78 -3.75 17.89
N SER A 182 -1.15 -4.67 17.16
CA SER A 182 -0.02 -5.44 17.67
C SER A 182 1.18 -4.54 17.95
N ALA A 183 1.44 -3.57 17.07
CA ALA A 183 2.52 -2.62 17.26
C ALA A 183 2.30 -1.70 18.48
N SER A 184 1.05 -1.27 18.72
CA SER A 184 0.70 -0.47 19.90
C SER A 184 1.03 -1.18 21.21
N LEU A 185 0.70 -2.45 21.32
CA LEU A 185 1.02 -3.26 22.47
C LEU A 185 2.53 -3.51 22.59
N GLU A 186 3.20 -3.86 21.49
CA GLU A 186 4.62 -4.22 21.51
C GLU A 186 5.54 -3.04 21.86
N TYR A 187 5.25 -1.85 21.32
CA TYR A 187 6.14 -0.69 21.48
C TYR A 187 5.79 0.19 22.66
N PHE A 188 4.53 0.23 23.07
CA PHE A 188 4.06 1.19 24.08
C PHE A 188 3.31 0.54 25.24
N ASP A 189 3.03 -0.76 25.17
CA ASP A 189 2.16 -1.46 26.14
C ASP A 189 0.80 -0.74 26.31
N LYS A 190 0.25 -0.24 25.20
CA LYS A 190 -0.99 0.54 25.16
C LYS A 190 -1.98 -0.07 24.16
N SER A 191 -3.28 0.10 24.47
CA SER A 191 -4.32 -0.09 23.47
C SER A 191 -4.20 0.96 22.36
N VAL A 192 -4.58 0.61 21.12
CA VAL A 192 -4.63 1.56 20.00
C VAL A 192 -5.43 2.82 20.32
N LYS A 193 -6.46 2.69 21.18
CA LYS A 193 -7.31 3.81 21.63
C LYS A 193 -6.58 4.84 22.49
N GLU A 194 -5.47 4.45 23.10
CA GLU A 194 -4.67 5.30 24.00
C GLU A 194 -3.48 5.96 23.29
N LEU A 195 -3.29 5.66 22.00
CA LEU A 195 -2.22 6.25 21.21
C LEU A 195 -2.44 7.76 21.00
N ASN A 196 -1.40 8.51 21.16
CA ASN A 196 -1.35 9.94 20.88
C ASN A 196 -0.50 10.23 19.63
N TYR A 197 -0.45 11.50 19.20
CA TYR A 197 0.33 11.92 18.02
C TYR A 197 1.82 11.56 18.11
N LYS A 198 2.42 11.61 19.29
CA LYS A 198 3.86 11.29 19.45
C LYS A 198 4.10 9.81 19.23
N ASP A 199 3.22 8.97 19.77
CA ASP A 199 3.28 7.53 19.56
C ASP A 199 3.13 7.18 18.06
N CYS A 200 2.19 7.84 17.36
CA CYS A 200 1.97 7.63 15.92
C CYS A 200 3.15 8.07 15.06
N LEU A 201 3.88 9.14 15.44
CA LEU A 201 5.06 9.58 14.71
C LEU A 201 6.17 8.51 14.67
N LEU A 202 6.28 7.68 15.70
CA LEU A 202 7.25 6.59 15.71
C LEU A 202 6.97 5.56 14.62
N TYR A 203 5.69 5.26 14.35
CA TYR A 203 5.29 4.31 13.30
C TYR A 203 5.48 4.87 11.89
N THR A 204 5.26 6.16 11.72
CA THR A 204 5.22 6.82 10.42
C THR A 204 6.53 7.50 10.04
N SER A 205 7.47 7.64 11.00
CA SER A 205 8.81 8.15 10.72
C SER A 205 9.67 7.08 10.06
N PRO A 206 10.45 7.42 9.04
CA PRO A 206 11.40 6.48 8.46
C PRO A 206 12.40 6.03 9.53
N SER A 207 12.39 4.73 9.81
CA SER A 207 13.34 4.13 10.77
C SER A 207 14.77 4.27 10.23
N PRO A 208 15.78 4.44 11.10
CA PRO A 208 17.19 4.34 10.71
C PRO A 208 17.53 3.00 10.02
N ARG A 209 16.71 1.95 10.24
CA ARG A 209 16.85 0.64 9.57
C ARG A 209 16.36 0.64 8.13
N ASP A 210 15.48 1.57 7.75
CA ASP A 210 15.04 1.74 6.36
C ASP A 210 16.10 2.45 5.50
N ASN A 211 17.21 2.82 6.10
CA ASN A 211 18.36 3.49 5.48
C ASN A 211 19.47 2.51 5.04
N ARG A 212 19.19 1.19 4.97
CA ARG A 212 20.14 0.19 4.49
C ARG A 212 19.73 -0.42 3.18
#